data_acb8921ff0ca3b94d2f8463fe10b2326
#
_entry.id   acb8921ff0ca3b94d2f8463fe10b2326
#
_cell.length_a   1.000
_cell.length_b   1.000
_cell.length_c   1.000
_cell.angle_alpha   90.00
_cell.angle_beta   90.00
_cell.angle_gamma   90.00
#
_symmetry.space_group_name_H-M   'P 1'
#
loop_
_entity.id
_entity.type
_entity.pdbx_description
1 polymer ?
#
loop_
_entity_poly.entity_id
_entity_poly.type
_entity_poly.pdbx_seq_one_letter_code
_entity_poly.pdbx_strand_id
1 'polypeptide(L)'
;MKHLHFLAFALCWLVWGHLLKAQSIDHYSSLDPSQPIEFKGNCLRYADKEIILGPKTFFVDGQLSDREVAGNPYVFNSFNKAVANFSAGTEAEPMKVYLAPYVYWIDDPDDPAIRVGKDGREPFGLVVKCPYLHIIGLNTHPENTVLASSRGQTQGAVGNFTMFDFWGDGLLVKDLTMGNFCNVDLEYPLKKELSRKKRMSAITQAHVAYCHGDKIVADNVHFISRLNMNPLNGAKRILFNKCHMESTDDALTGTGVYLDCTLHFYGQKPFWRSDMGGAVFLNCDFYVCHEEDRQYFCKSVGPLSIVDCRYHSKKPVYAGWTHDPTDWLRCYQYNVKLNGQPYVIGADKPYNCLLYTSPSPRDMRR
;
A
#
# COMPACT_ATOMS: atom_id res chain seq x y z
N MET A 1 -5.32 69.95 20.28
CA MET A 1 -4.19 69.03 20.17
C MET A 1 -4.56 67.64 20.63
N LYS A 2 -5.62 67.00 20.06
CA LYS A 2 -6.04 65.61 20.40
C LYS A 2 -6.32 64.74 19.19
N HIS A 3 -5.99 65.16 17.96
CA HIS A 3 -6.26 64.38 16.73
C HIS A 3 -5.00 63.89 15.97
N LEU A 4 -3.79 64.13 16.54
CA LEU A 4 -2.55 63.79 15.83
C LEU A 4 -1.95 62.44 16.30
N HIS A 5 -2.46 61.82 17.37
CA HIS A 5 -1.92 60.54 17.86
C HIS A 5 -2.65 59.29 17.32
N PHE A 6 -3.79 59.47 16.64
CA PHE A 6 -4.53 58.31 16.06
C PHE A 6 -4.06 57.89 14.67
N LEU A 7 -3.41 58.78 13.91
CA LEU A 7 -2.89 58.45 12.59
C LEU A 7 -1.52 57.72 12.62
N ALA A 8 -0.74 57.88 13.67
CA ALA A 8 0.56 57.22 13.79
C ALA A 8 0.43 55.71 14.16
N PHE A 9 -0.64 55.31 14.86
CA PHE A 9 -0.87 53.92 15.23
C PHE A 9 -1.47 53.07 14.10
N ALA A 10 -2.21 53.70 13.18
CA ALA A 10 -2.79 53.01 12.04
C ALA A 10 -1.75 52.72 10.93
N LEU A 11 -0.68 53.54 10.83
CA LEU A 11 0.39 53.29 9.86
C LEU A 11 1.39 52.22 10.32
N CYS A 12 1.56 51.97 11.63
CA CYS A 12 2.41 50.89 12.11
C CYS A 12 1.83 49.48 11.91
N TRP A 13 0.50 49.35 11.79
CA TRP A 13 -0.14 48.05 11.53
C TRP A 13 -0.15 47.66 10.01
N LEU A 14 0.08 48.62 9.13
CA LEU A 14 0.15 48.41 7.68
C LEU A 14 1.56 48.01 7.18
N VAL A 15 2.58 48.14 8.02
CA VAL A 15 3.96 47.83 7.64
C VAL A 15 4.44 46.45 8.15
N TRP A 16 3.67 45.79 9.03
CA TRP A 16 4.00 44.45 9.54
C TRP A 16 3.19 43.33 8.89
N GLY A 17 2.42 43.62 7.87
CA GLY A 17 2.03 42.64 6.86
C GLY A 17 3.22 42.36 5.95
N HIS A 18 4.33 41.89 6.51
CA HIS A 18 5.36 41.26 5.69
C HIS A 18 4.67 40.05 5.04
N LEU A 19 4.29 40.25 3.78
CA LEU A 19 4.17 39.18 2.81
C LEU A 19 5.31 38.20 3.10
N LEU A 20 4.98 37.10 3.77
CA LEU A 20 5.75 35.88 3.64
C LEU A 20 5.72 35.55 2.15
N LYS A 21 6.64 36.18 1.36
CA LYS A 21 6.87 35.74 0.00
C LYS A 21 7.19 34.26 0.13
N ALA A 22 6.30 33.44 -0.39
CA ALA A 22 6.58 32.05 -0.57
C ALA A 22 7.94 31.96 -1.23
N GLN A 23 8.83 31.21 -0.66
CA GLN A 23 10.11 30.96 -1.27
C GLN A 23 9.85 30.12 -2.49
N SER A 24 10.18 30.60 -3.67
CA SER A 24 10.03 29.81 -4.89
C SER A 24 10.90 28.55 -4.77
N ILE A 25 10.39 27.41 -5.19
CA ILE A 25 11.13 26.14 -5.24
C ILE A 25 11.97 26.16 -6.53
N ASP A 26 12.88 27.15 -6.67
CA ASP A 26 13.63 27.36 -7.91
C ASP A 26 14.79 26.37 -8.14
N HIS A 27 15.17 25.63 -7.08
CA HIS A 27 16.25 24.66 -7.12
C HIS A 27 15.79 23.34 -6.47
N TYR A 28 14.75 22.74 -7.03
CA TYR A 28 14.26 21.46 -6.56
C TYR A 28 15.21 20.32 -6.98
N SER A 29 15.49 19.40 -6.04
CA SER A 29 16.25 18.18 -6.30
C SER A 29 15.61 17.02 -5.57
N SER A 30 15.21 15.95 -6.29
CA SER A 30 14.70 14.73 -5.67
C SER A 30 15.81 13.94 -4.97
N LEU A 31 15.43 13.07 -4.02
CA LEU A 31 16.40 12.20 -3.33
C LEU A 31 17.08 11.18 -4.25
N ASP A 32 16.45 10.84 -5.38
CA ASP A 32 17.02 9.93 -6.37
C ASP A 32 17.49 10.69 -7.62
N PRO A 33 18.79 10.98 -7.74
CA PRO A 33 19.33 11.66 -8.92
C PRO A 33 19.22 10.84 -10.22
N SER A 34 19.07 9.51 -10.12
CA SER A 34 18.95 8.63 -11.30
C SER A 34 17.57 8.74 -11.96
N GLN A 35 16.57 9.19 -11.21
CA GLN A 35 15.21 9.46 -11.66
C GLN A 35 14.81 10.88 -11.27
N PRO A 36 15.35 11.89 -11.96
CA PRO A 36 15.17 13.27 -11.59
C PRO A 36 13.70 13.72 -11.72
N ILE A 37 13.30 14.54 -10.76
CA ILE A 37 12.03 15.26 -10.79
C ILE A 37 12.36 16.73 -10.99
N GLU A 38 11.81 17.36 -12.01
CA GLU A 38 11.91 18.80 -12.22
C GLU A 38 10.60 19.46 -11.79
N PHE A 39 10.68 20.50 -10.97
CA PHE A 39 9.51 21.24 -10.50
C PHE A 39 9.70 22.74 -10.75
N LYS A 40 8.75 23.34 -11.47
CA LYS A 40 8.76 24.78 -11.75
C LYS A 40 7.33 25.33 -11.79
N GLY A 41 7.02 26.23 -10.87
CA GLY A 41 5.68 26.79 -10.74
C GLY A 41 4.64 25.71 -10.42
N ASN A 42 3.70 25.47 -11.33
CA ASN A 42 2.71 24.39 -11.22
C ASN A 42 2.99 23.22 -12.16
N CYS A 43 4.17 23.17 -12.75
CA CYS A 43 4.57 22.11 -13.66
C CYS A 43 5.58 21.18 -12.99
N LEU A 44 5.27 19.91 -12.98
CA LEU A 44 6.14 18.82 -12.52
C LEU A 44 6.52 17.99 -13.74
N ARG A 45 7.81 17.71 -13.93
CA ARG A 45 8.31 16.79 -14.97
C ARG A 45 8.95 15.59 -14.33
N TYR A 46 8.52 14.42 -14.77
CA TYR A 46 9.10 13.16 -14.34
C TYR A 46 9.09 12.17 -15.51
N ALA A 47 10.24 11.57 -15.78
CA ALA A 47 10.46 10.83 -17.01
C ALA A 47 10.09 11.72 -18.23
N ASP A 48 9.36 11.19 -19.17
CA ASP A 48 8.92 11.93 -20.38
C ASP A 48 7.55 12.62 -20.20
N LYS A 49 7.08 12.76 -18.95
CA LYS A 49 5.74 13.30 -18.65
C LYS A 49 5.81 14.68 -18.03
N GLU A 50 4.99 15.55 -18.52
CA GLU A 50 4.68 16.85 -17.92
C GLU A 50 3.35 16.75 -17.18
N ILE A 51 3.35 17.10 -15.89
CA ILE A 51 2.20 17.00 -14.99
C ILE A 51 1.89 18.41 -14.50
N ILE A 52 0.71 18.92 -14.86
CA ILE A 52 0.25 20.22 -14.41
C ILE A 52 -0.52 20.04 -13.09
N LEU A 53 -0.06 20.71 -12.04
CA LEU A 53 -0.71 20.73 -10.75
C LEU A 53 -1.95 21.62 -10.76
N GLY A 54 -2.95 21.22 -10.00
CA GLY A 54 -4.24 21.89 -9.94
C GLY A 54 -5.17 21.26 -8.89
N PRO A 55 -6.45 21.64 -8.86
CA PRO A 55 -7.40 21.18 -7.83
C PRO A 55 -7.61 19.65 -7.74
N LYS A 56 -7.25 18.93 -8.80
CA LYS A 56 -7.32 17.46 -8.89
C LYS A 56 -5.95 16.79 -9.04
N THR A 57 -4.87 17.56 -8.93
CA THR A 57 -3.52 17.03 -9.16
C THR A 57 -2.55 17.65 -8.18
N PHE A 58 -2.13 16.89 -7.18
CA PHE A 58 -1.26 17.34 -6.09
C PHE A 58 0.14 16.73 -6.21
N PHE A 59 1.11 17.44 -5.68
CA PHE A 59 2.47 16.98 -5.48
C PHE A 59 2.84 17.00 -4.00
N VAL A 60 3.49 15.93 -3.53
CA VAL A 60 3.94 15.80 -2.15
C VAL A 60 5.41 15.44 -2.13
N ASP A 61 6.22 16.21 -1.39
CA ASP A 61 7.60 15.89 -1.10
C ASP A 61 7.95 16.21 0.35
N GLY A 62 8.30 15.18 1.11
CA GLY A 62 8.67 15.28 2.53
C GLY A 62 9.98 16.04 2.79
N GLN A 63 10.77 16.36 1.76
CA GLN A 63 11.95 17.20 1.90
C GLN A 63 11.63 18.69 2.01
N LEU A 64 10.45 19.09 1.53
CA LEU A 64 10.05 20.50 1.50
C LEU A 64 9.69 21.00 2.91
N SER A 65 10.12 22.20 3.23
CA SER A 65 9.71 22.89 4.44
C SER A 65 8.29 23.48 4.31
N ASP A 66 7.66 23.80 5.44
CA ASP A 66 6.36 24.48 5.46
C ASP A 66 6.40 25.83 4.71
N ARG A 67 7.55 26.50 4.69
CA ARG A 67 7.73 27.77 4.00
C ARG A 67 7.74 27.60 2.48
N GLU A 68 8.33 26.51 1.98
CA GLU A 68 8.39 26.22 0.53
C GLU A 68 7.02 25.83 -0.02
N VAL A 69 6.23 25.07 0.74
CA VAL A 69 4.89 24.66 0.29
C VAL A 69 3.82 25.76 0.47
N ALA A 70 4.05 26.74 1.34
CA ALA A 70 3.05 27.79 1.66
C ALA A 70 2.58 28.62 0.45
N GLY A 71 3.36 28.68 -0.62
CA GLY A 71 3.06 29.47 -1.81
C GLY A 71 2.27 28.75 -2.90
N ASN A 72 2.05 27.44 -2.75
CA ASN A 72 1.37 26.65 -3.76
C ASN A 72 0.33 25.72 -3.12
N PRO A 73 -0.97 25.91 -3.35
CA PRO A 73 -2.04 25.14 -2.71
C PRO A 73 -2.12 23.67 -3.20
N TYR A 74 -1.30 23.29 -4.18
CA TYR A 74 -1.27 21.93 -4.74
C TYR A 74 0.02 21.18 -4.41
N VAL A 75 0.91 21.80 -3.62
CA VAL A 75 2.18 21.21 -3.15
C VAL A 75 2.16 21.04 -1.65
N PHE A 76 2.54 19.87 -1.17
CA PHE A 76 2.52 19.51 0.25
C PHE A 76 3.83 18.85 0.66
N ASN A 77 4.18 18.95 1.92
CA ASN A 77 5.31 18.23 2.52
C ASN A 77 4.89 17.03 3.39
N SER A 78 3.60 16.69 3.38
CA SER A 78 3.03 15.56 4.11
C SER A 78 1.86 14.98 3.33
N PHE A 79 1.79 13.66 3.25
CA PHE A 79 0.65 12.97 2.64
C PHE A 79 -0.66 13.27 3.38
N ASN A 80 -0.63 13.33 4.72
CA ASN A 80 -1.81 13.64 5.53
C ASN A 80 -2.35 15.05 5.24
N LYS A 81 -1.46 16.05 5.05
CA LYS A 81 -1.86 17.41 4.65
C LYS A 81 -2.51 17.41 3.27
N ALA A 82 -1.98 16.64 2.33
CA ALA A 82 -2.58 16.50 1.00
C ALA A 82 -3.97 15.86 1.07
N VAL A 83 -4.12 14.76 1.82
CA VAL A 83 -5.41 14.04 2.01
C VAL A 83 -6.50 14.96 2.55
N ALA A 84 -6.17 15.85 3.48
CA ALA A 84 -7.12 16.82 4.05
C ALA A 84 -7.70 17.79 3.00
N ASN A 85 -7.06 17.90 1.82
CA ASN A 85 -7.47 18.75 0.71
C ASN A 85 -8.01 17.97 -0.51
N PHE A 86 -8.16 16.65 -0.42
CA PHE A 86 -8.71 15.86 -1.53
C PHE A 86 -10.17 16.22 -1.79
N SER A 87 -10.52 16.22 -3.06
CA SER A 87 -11.89 16.33 -3.53
C SER A 87 -12.24 15.09 -4.36
N ALA A 88 -13.50 14.67 -4.31
CA ALA A 88 -13.96 13.48 -5.03
C ALA A 88 -13.56 13.53 -6.51
N GLY A 89 -12.86 12.49 -6.98
CA GLY A 89 -12.58 12.29 -8.39
C GLY A 89 -13.75 11.64 -9.12
N THR A 90 -13.61 11.49 -10.42
CA THR A 90 -14.47 10.71 -11.29
C THR A 90 -13.61 9.78 -12.16
N GLU A 91 -14.22 8.83 -12.86
CA GLU A 91 -13.48 7.95 -13.77
C GLU A 91 -12.77 8.75 -14.89
N ALA A 92 -13.41 9.82 -15.37
CA ALA A 92 -12.84 10.71 -16.41
C ALA A 92 -11.81 11.70 -15.86
N GLU A 93 -11.98 12.15 -14.62
CA GLU A 93 -11.11 13.13 -13.97
C GLU A 93 -10.79 12.67 -12.52
N PRO A 94 -9.87 11.74 -12.33
CA PRO A 94 -9.51 11.25 -11.01
C PRO A 94 -8.76 12.31 -10.19
N MET A 95 -8.90 12.24 -8.86
CA MET A 95 -8.03 12.95 -7.93
C MET A 95 -6.66 12.27 -7.94
N LYS A 96 -5.60 12.99 -8.29
CA LYS A 96 -4.24 12.45 -8.39
C LYS A 96 -3.33 13.08 -7.34
N VAL A 97 -2.53 12.25 -6.68
CA VAL A 97 -1.44 12.71 -5.82
C VAL A 97 -0.16 12.02 -6.23
N TYR A 98 0.84 12.80 -6.56
CA TYR A 98 2.18 12.36 -6.93
C TYR A 98 3.11 12.54 -5.75
N LEU A 99 3.82 11.47 -5.39
CA LEU A 99 4.71 11.42 -4.22
C LEU A 99 6.17 11.34 -4.68
N ALA A 100 6.99 12.28 -4.28
CA ALA A 100 8.43 12.18 -4.47
C ALA A 100 9.02 11.04 -3.61
N PRO A 101 10.21 10.52 -3.94
CA PRO A 101 10.93 9.58 -3.07
C PRO A 101 11.13 10.15 -1.66
N TYR A 102 10.51 9.51 -0.67
CA TYR A 102 10.59 9.85 0.75
C TYR A 102 9.88 8.82 1.62
N VAL A 103 10.01 8.94 2.95
CA VAL A 103 9.21 8.18 3.92
C VAL A 103 8.14 9.07 4.53
N TYR A 104 6.89 8.81 4.22
CA TYR A 104 5.71 9.56 4.68
C TYR A 104 5.03 8.81 5.82
N TRP A 105 5.22 9.26 7.04
CA TRP A 105 4.56 8.68 8.21
C TRP A 105 3.08 9.11 8.27
N ILE A 106 2.17 8.12 8.24
CA ILE A 106 0.72 8.36 8.34
C ILE A 106 0.31 8.68 9.77
N ASP A 107 1.04 8.12 10.73
CA ASP A 107 0.92 8.42 12.14
C ASP A 107 2.34 8.58 12.71
N ASP A 108 2.56 9.63 13.50
CA ASP A 108 3.88 9.89 14.08
C ASP A 108 4.34 8.66 14.90
N PRO A 109 5.43 8.01 14.48
CA PRO A 109 5.93 6.82 15.14
C PRO A 109 6.49 7.08 16.54
N ASP A 110 6.82 8.33 16.87
CA ASP A 110 7.39 8.78 18.14
C ASP A 110 6.34 9.33 19.11
N ASP A 111 5.11 9.55 18.64
CA ASP A 111 4.00 9.96 19.53
C ASP A 111 3.68 8.82 20.51
N PRO A 112 3.83 9.05 21.84
CA PRO A 112 3.57 8.04 22.86
C PRO A 112 2.07 7.74 23.04
N ALA A 113 1.17 8.54 22.49
CA ALA A 113 -0.26 8.36 22.67
C ALA A 113 -0.75 7.03 22.08
N ILE A 114 -1.56 6.33 22.88
CA ILE A 114 -2.18 5.07 22.45
C ILE A 114 -3.40 5.40 21.60
N ARG A 115 -3.46 4.83 20.39
CA ARG A 115 -4.61 4.98 19.50
C ARG A 115 -5.76 4.09 19.98
N VAL A 116 -6.93 4.68 20.09
CA VAL A 116 -8.17 3.99 20.48
C VAL A 116 -9.21 4.23 19.40
N GLY A 117 -9.86 3.17 18.98
CA GLY A 117 -10.93 3.24 18.00
C GLY A 117 -12.18 3.91 18.58
N LYS A 118 -13.02 4.45 17.70
CA LYS A 118 -14.32 5.05 18.07
C LYS A 118 -15.41 3.98 17.98
N ASP A 119 -16.38 4.04 18.86
CA ASP A 119 -17.58 3.20 18.84
C ASP A 119 -17.27 1.67 18.80
N GLY A 120 -16.25 1.23 19.53
CA GLY A 120 -15.84 -0.18 19.60
C GLY A 120 -15.15 -0.72 18.36
N ARG A 121 -14.89 0.12 17.35
CA ARG A 121 -14.11 -0.25 16.16
C ARG A 121 -12.61 -0.17 16.45
N GLU A 122 -11.83 -0.83 15.60
CA GLU A 122 -10.37 -0.70 15.66
C GLU A 122 -9.91 0.71 15.25
N PRO A 123 -8.77 1.21 15.79
CA PRO A 123 -8.22 2.49 15.38
C PRO A 123 -7.59 2.42 13.99
N PHE A 124 -7.80 3.50 13.22
CA PHE A 124 -7.18 3.73 11.92
C PHE A 124 -6.16 4.86 11.99
N GLY A 125 -5.09 4.75 11.20
CA GLY A 125 -4.13 5.83 11.02
C GLY A 125 -4.74 6.97 10.20
N LEU A 126 -5.25 6.67 9.01
CA LEU A 126 -5.83 7.66 8.11
C LEU A 126 -7.07 7.09 7.39
N VAL A 127 -8.20 7.74 7.57
CA VAL A 127 -9.44 7.44 6.82
C VAL A 127 -9.49 8.35 5.59
N VAL A 128 -9.54 7.74 4.40
CA VAL A 128 -9.52 8.44 3.12
C VAL A 128 -10.83 8.20 2.38
N LYS A 129 -11.66 9.25 2.28
CA LYS A 129 -12.96 9.21 1.59
C LYS A 129 -12.86 9.98 0.27
N CYS A 130 -12.30 9.33 -0.74
CA CYS A 130 -12.08 9.94 -2.04
C CYS A 130 -12.27 8.90 -3.15
N PRO A 131 -13.41 8.88 -3.86
CA PRO A 131 -13.57 8.02 -5.03
C PRO A 131 -12.64 8.45 -6.16
N TYR A 132 -12.22 7.51 -6.98
CA TYR A 132 -11.29 7.68 -8.10
C TYR A 132 -10.01 8.43 -7.68
N LEU A 133 -9.41 7.98 -6.57
CA LEU A 133 -8.13 8.49 -6.07
C LEU A 133 -6.97 7.72 -6.71
N HIS A 134 -6.00 8.42 -7.26
CA HIS A 134 -4.75 7.86 -7.77
C HIS A 134 -3.58 8.33 -6.89
N ILE A 135 -2.91 7.39 -6.22
CA ILE A 135 -1.71 7.61 -5.40
C ILE A 135 -0.52 7.05 -6.17
N ILE A 136 0.38 7.90 -6.61
CA ILE A 136 1.43 7.54 -7.56
C ILE A 136 2.80 7.97 -7.03
N GLY A 137 3.71 7.03 -6.81
CA GLY A 137 5.12 7.30 -6.54
C GLY A 137 5.85 7.77 -7.79
N LEU A 138 6.72 8.75 -7.63
CA LEU A 138 7.58 9.27 -8.70
C LEU A 138 8.94 8.61 -8.64
N ASN A 139 8.95 7.27 -8.64
CA ASN A 139 10.12 6.43 -8.76
C ASN A 139 9.70 5.04 -9.24
N THR A 140 10.48 4.41 -10.10
CA THR A 140 10.21 3.05 -10.59
C THR A 140 10.52 1.96 -9.57
N HIS A 141 11.25 2.31 -8.50
CA HIS A 141 11.57 1.46 -7.37
C HIS A 141 10.61 1.76 -6.21
N PRO A 142 9.62 0.90 -5.93
CA PRO A 142 8.58 1.15 -4.92
C PRO A 142 9.14 1.43 -3.51
N GLU A 143 10.29 0.87 -3.17
CA GLU A 143 10.98 1.08 -1.90
C GLU A 143 11.48 2.51 -1.68
N ASN A 144 11.54 3.31 -2.74
CA ASN A 144 11.98 4.70 -2.68
C ASN A 144 10.85 5.68 -2.32
N THR A 145 9.58 5.26 -2.40
CA THR A 145 8.43 6.08 -2.01
C THR A 145 7.59 5.31 -1.02
N VAL A 146 7.66 5.66 0.26
CA VAL A 146 7.10 4.83 1.33
C VAL A 146 6.01 5.57 2.09
N LEU A 147 4.79 5.04 2.08
CA LEU A 147 3.74 5.37 3.04
C LEU A 147 3.87 4.44 4.24
N ALA A 148 4.16 4.97 5.42
CA ALA A 148 4.60 4.21 6.58
C ALA A 148 3.73 4.40 7.81
N SER A 149 3.58 3.34 8.60
CA SER A 149 3.10 3.36 9.97
C SER A 149 3.97 2.45 10.85
N SER A 150 3.89 2.62 12.17
CA SER A 150 4.63 1.79 13.14
C SER A 150 3.78 1.49 14.37
N ARG A 151 2.50 1.12 14.17
CA ARG A 151 1.59 0.76 15.25
C ARG A 151 0.93 -0.57 15.00
N GLY A 152 0.64 -1.28 16.07
CA GLY A 152 -0.06 -2.56 16.03
C GLY A 152 -0.76 -2.85 17.33
N GLN A 153 -1.43 -3.99 17.39
CA GLN A 153 -2.12 -4.48 18.58
C GLN A 153 -1.16 -4.50 19.79
N THR A 154 -1.56 -3.83 20.88
CA THR A 154 -0.75 -3.64 22.10
C THR A 154 0.54 -2.84 21.92
N GLN A 155 0.79 -2.33 20.69
CA GLN A 155 1.96 -1.54 20.34
C GLN A 155 1.53 -0.16 19.80
N GLY A 156 1.16 0.72 20.72
CA GLY A 156 0.67 2.05 20.40
C GLY A 156 -0.80 2.09 19.95
N ALA A 157 -1.54 0.98 20.08
CA ALA A 157 -2.97 0.91 19.81
C ALA A 157 -3.69 -0.06 20.75
N VAL A 158 -4.98 0.20 21.01
CA VAL A 158 -5.91 -0.74 21.66
C VAL A 158 -6.60 -1.54 20.57
N GLY A 159 -6.44 -2.88 20.62
CA GLY A 159 -6.89 -3.75 19.55
C GLY A 159 -5.98 -3.66 18.31
N ASN A 160 -6.46 -4.14 17.17
CA ASN A 160 -5.74 -4.08 15.92
C ASN A 160 -5.55 -2.60 15.50
N PHE A 161 -4.49 -2.34 14.72
CA PHE A 161 -4.28 -1.03 14.12
C PHE A 161 -4.16 -1.19 12.61
N THR A 162 -4.96 -0.42 11.88
CA THR A 162 -4.93 -0.37 10.42
C THR A 162 -4.45 0.99 9.94
N MET A 163 -3.41 1.00 9.12
CA MET A 163 -2.79 2.23 8.63
C MET A 163 -3.75 3.06 7.78
N PHE A 164 -4.48 2.42 6.85
CA PHE A 164 -5.45 3.09 5.98
C PHE A 164 -6.83 2.46 6.01
N ASP A 165 -7.84 3.32 5.89
CA ASP A 165 -9.23 2.95 5.62
C ASP A 165 -9.75 3.75 4.41
N PHE A 166 -9.75 3.10 3.22
CA PHE A 166 -10.14 3.72 1.96
C PHE A 166 -11.62 3.52 1.65
N TRP A 167 -12.29 4.62 1.32
CA TRP A 167 -13.70 4.65 0.92
C TRP A 167 -13.85 5.28 -0.47
N GLY A 168 -14.42 4.52 -1.41
CA GLY A 168 -14.69 4.95 -2.77
C GLY A 168 -14.19 3.97 -3.82
N ASP A 169 -14.83 3.98 -4.97
CA ASP A 169 -14.46 3.18 -6.13
C ASP A 169 -13.26 3.79 -6.87
N GLY A 170 -12.59 2.99 -7.69
CA GLY A 170 -11.56 3.46 -8.62
C GLY A 170 -10.25 3.90 -7.98
N LEU A 171 -9.90 3.37 -6.81
CA LEU A 171 -8.57 3.60 -6.21
C LEU A 171 -7.47 2.97 -7.07
N LEU A 172 -6.49 3.78 -7.44
CA LEU A 172 -5.21 3.33 -8.01
C LEU A 172 -4.08 3.65 -7.05
N VAL A 173 -3.30 2.65 -6.70
CA VAL A 173 -2.02 2.81 -5.98
C VAL A 173 -0.91 2.31 -6.89
N LYS A 174 0.14 3.11 -7.10
CA LYS A 174 1.16 2.79 -8.08
C LYS A 174 2.56 3.23 -7.67
N ASP A 175 3.56 2.38 -7.97
CA ASP A 175 5.00 2.67 -7.84
C ASP A 175 5.39 3.16 -6.43
N LEU A 176 4.95 2.48 -5.37
CA LEU A 176 5.26 2.84 -3.98
C LEU A 176 5.16 1.67 -3.01
N THR A 177 5.64 1.87 -1.79
CA THR A 177 5.47 0.94 -0.66
C THR A 177 4.38 1.44 0.29
N MET A 178 3.45 0.55 0.65
CA MET A 178 2.56 0.70 1.81
C MET A 178 3.03 -0.25 2.90
N GLY A 179 3.55 0.28 4.00
CA GLY A 179 4.15 -0.55 5.03
C GLY A 179 3.76 -0.19 6.46
N ASN A 180 3.38 -1.20 7.24
CA ASN A 180 3.29 -1.06 8.68
C ASN A 180 4.53 -1.72 9.32
N PHE A 181 5.45 -0.89 9.75
CA PHE A 181 6.77 -1.25 10.27
C PHE A 181 6.77 -1.47 11.81
N CYS A 182 5.64 -1.87 12.37
CA CYS A 182 5.57 -2.18 13.80
C CYS A 182 6.49 -3.35 14.17
N ASN A 183 6.54 -4.39 13.36
CA ASN A 183 7.33 -5.61 13.59
C ASN A 183 8.30 -5.98 12.44
N VAL A 184 8.58 -5.03 11.58
CA VAL A 184 9.54 -5.11 10.47
C VAL A 184 10.40 -3.86 10.48
N ASP A 185 11.70 -3.98 10.26
CA ASP A 185 12.58 -2.83 10.08
C ASP A 185 12.24 -2.11 8.79
N LEU A 186 12.18 -0.79 8.81
CA LEU A 186 12.19 0.05 7.62
C LEU A 186 13.65 0.37 7.28
N GLU A 187 14.12 -0.16 6.18
CA GLU A 187 15.43 0.16 5.61
C GLU A 187 15.22 1.01 4.37
N TYR A 188 15.46 2.32 4.48
CA TYR A 188 15.24 3.26 3.39
C TYR A 188 16.52 3.45 2.56
N PRO A 189 16.50 3.11 1.26
CA PRO A 189 17.75 3.00 0.49
C PRO A 189 18.40 4.34 0.14
N LEU A 190 17.62 5.41 -0.08
CA LEU A 190 18.14 6.68 -0.57
C LEU A 190 18.72 7.58 0.53
N LYS A 191 18.25 7.42 1.77
CA LYS A 191 18.68 8.26 2.90
C LYS A 191 18.55 7.49 4.20
N LYS A 192 19.69 7.03 4.73
CA LYS A 192 19.75 6.14 5.90
C LYS A 192 19.05 6.71 7.15
N GLU A 193 19.05 8.02 7.30
CA GLU A 193 18.42 8.71 8.42
C GLU A 193 16.90 8.57 8.43
N LEU A 194 16.29 8.22 7.30
CA LEU A 194 14.86 7.91 7.21
C LEU A 194 14.53 6.44 7.51
N SER A 195 15.55 5.60 7.69
CA SER A 195 15.38 4.22 8.15
C SER A 195 14.95 4.19 9.61
N ARG A 196 14.19 3.16 9.97
CA ARG A 196 13.70 3.00 11.34
C ARG A 196 13.66 1.53 11.75
N LYS A 197 14.12 1.25 12.96
CA LYS A 197 13.96 -0.07 13.55
C LYS A 197 12.51 -0.31 13.94
N LYS A 198 12.07 -1.57 13.80
CA LYS A 198 10.75 -2.02 14.24
C LYS A 198 10.48 -1.66 15.70
N ARG A 199 9.23 -1.42 16.02
CA ARG A 199 8.80 -1.08 17.39
C ARG A 199 8.97 -2.26 18.33
N MET A 200 8.75 -3.49 17.83
CA MET A 200 8.86 -4.71 18.63
C MET A 200 9.32 -5.90 17.78
N SER A 201 9.88 -6.91 18.44
CA SER A 201 10.33 -8.14 17.78
C SER A 201 9.23 -9.19 17.63
N ALA A 202 8.28 -9.26 18.58
CA ALA A 202 7.17 -10.18 18.48
C ALA A 202 6.22 -9.79 17.36
N ILE A 203 5.63 -10.77 16.69
CA ILE A 203 4.64 -10.55 15.63
C ILE A 203 3.35 -10.08 16.30
N THR A 204 2.83 -8.96 15.81
CA THR A 204 1.56 -8.38 16.26
C THR A 204 0.73 -7.91 15.07
N GLN A 205 -0.58 -7.79 15.28
CA GLN A 205 -1.50 -7.35 14.22
C GLN A 205 -1.28 -5.87 13.91
N ALA A 206 -0.69 -5.62 12.77
CA ALA A 206 -0.29 -4.32 12.25
C ALA A 206 -0.73 -4.23 10.79
N HIS A 207 -1.99 -3.88 10.56
CA HIS A 207 -2.63 -3.92 9.26
C HIS A 207 -2.17 -2.76 8.37
N VAL A 208 -2.17 -2.99 7.05
CA VAL A 208 -1.81 -1.97 6.07
C VAL A 208 -3.05 -1.20 5.62
N ALA A 209 -4.05 -1.87 5.02
CA ALA A 209 -5.19 -1.13 4.48
C ALA A 209 -6.47 -1.97 4.40
N TYR A 210 -7.60 -1.36 4.77
CA TYR A 210 -8.91 -1.77 4.31
C TYR A 210 -9.36 -0.90 3.14
N CYS A 211 -10.23 -1.45 2.27
CA CYS A 211 -10.80 -0.76 1.13
C CYS A 211 -12.27 -1.16 0.94
N HIS A 212 -13.17 -0.17 0.90
CA HIS A 212 -14.61 -0.36 0.77
C HIS A 212 -15.14 0.01 -0.63
N GLY A 213 -14.29 -0.14 -1.65
CA GLY A 213 -14.59 0.26 -3.02
C GLY A 213 -14.60 -0.90 -4.02
N ASP A 214 -14.90 -0.57 -5.25
CA ASP A 214 -14.86 -1.42 -6.44
C ASP A 214 -13.88 -0.87 -7.49
N LYS A 215 -13.40 -1.71 -8.41
CA LYS A 215 -12.44 -1.34 -9.47
C LYS A 215 -11.11 -0.81 -8.89
N ILE A 216 -10.53 -1.54 -7.97
CA ILE A 216 -9.29 -1.17 -7.27
C ILE A 216 -8.09 -1.74 -8.00
N VAL A 217 -7.03 -0.96 -8.13
CA VAL A 217 -5.78 -1.40 -8.78
C VAL A 217 -4.58 -1.03 -7.90
N ALA A 218 -3.75 -2.03 -7.62
CA ALA A 218 -2.40 -1.83 -7.12
C ALA A 218 -1.41 -2.27 -8.20
N ASP A 219 -0.55 -1.38 -8.67
CA ASP A 219 0.39 -1.61 -9.76
C ASP A 219 1.82 -1.27 -9.32
N ASN A 220 2.71 -2.26 -9.26
CA ASN A 220 4.07 -2.13 -8.75
C ASN A 220 4.09 -1.55 -7.32
N VAL A 221 3.36 -2.20 -6.39
CA VAL A 221 3.26 -1.80 -4.99
C VAL A 221 3.87 -2.85 -4.08
N HIS A 222 4.69 -2.42 -3.12
CA HIS A 222 5.15 -3.28 -2.03
C HIS A 222 4.20 -3.15 -0.84
N PHE A 223 3.61 -4.25 -0.39
CA PHE A 223 2.84 -4.34 0.85
C PHE A 223 3.68 -5.03 1.91
N ILE A 224 4.01 -4.29 2.97
CA ILE A 224 4.95 -4.73 4.01
C ILE A 224 4.26 -4.73 5.38
N SER A 225 4.16 -5.88 5.97
CA SER A 225 3.83 -6.14 7.36
C SER A 225 4.02 -7.64 7.61
N ARG A 226 3.69 -8.12 8.81
CA ARG A 226 3.76 -9.57 9.07
C ARG A 226 2.37 -10.15 9.31
N LEU A 227 1.80 -10.07 10.48
CA LEU A 227 0.53 -10.70 10.81
C LEU A 227 -0.65 -9.83 10.37
N ASN A 228 -1.63 -10.43 9.69
CA ASN A 228 -2.86 -9.79 9.23
C ASN A 228 -2.56 -8.50 8.45
N MET A 229 -1.68 -8.56 7.48
CA MET A 229 -1.27 -7.41 6.69
C MET A 229 -2.45 -6.69 6.01
N ASN A 230 -3.42 -7.42 5.50
CA ASN A 230 -4.65 -6.91 4.88
C ASN A 230 -4.37 -5.89 3.76
N PRO A 231 -3.75 -6.28 2.63
CA PRO A 231 -3.47 -5.36 1.54
C PRO A 231 -4.76 -5.00 0.81
N LEU A 232 -5.34 -3.83 1.10
CA LEU A 232 -6.60 -3.34 0.53
C LEU A 232 -7.78 -4.32 0.71
N ASN A 233 -7.85 -4.96 1.88
CA ASN A 233 -8.87 -5.96 2.18
C ASN A 233 -10.28 -5.34 2.16
N GLY A 234 -11.27 -6.08 1.64
CA GLY A 234 -12.66 -5.65 1.50
C GLY A 234 -13.01 -5.04 0.15
N ALA A 235 -12.04 -4.81 -0.74
CA ALA A 235 -12.30 -4.40 -2.11
C ALA A 235 -13.16 -5.43 -2.86
N LYS A 236 -14.16 -4.97 -3.63
CA LYS A 236 -15.07 -5.86 -4.36
C LYS A 236 -14.38 -6.52 -5.56
N ARG A 237 -13.74 -5.72 -6.41
CA ARG A 237 -12.87 -6.18 -7.51
C ARG A 237 -11.55 -5.48 -7.39
N ILE A 238 -10.47 -6.26 -7.28
CA ILE A 238 -9.12 -5.75 -7.15
C ILE A 238 -8.15 -6.50 -8.05
N LEU A 239 -7.25 -5.75 -8.67
CA LEU A 239 -6.09 -6.24 -9.39
C LEU A 239 -4.81 -5.82 -8.64
N PHE A 240 -4.01 -6.80 -8.28
CA PHE A 240 -2.61 -6.61 -7.89
C PHE A 240 -1.73 -6.98 -9.08
N ASN A 241 -1.04 -6.00 -9.66
CA ASN A 241 -0.15 -6.18 -10.80
C ASN A 241 1.29 -5.87 -10.39
N LYS A 242 2.19 -6.82 -10.56
CA LYS A 242 3.63 -6.68 -10.22
C LYS A 242 3.86 -6.25 -8.76
N CYS A 243 2.98 -6.65 -7.85
CA CYS A 243 3.10 -6.30 -6.45
C CYS A 243 4.04 -7.26 -5.72
N HIS A 244 4.71 -6.73 -4.69
CA HIS A 244 5.46 -7.50 -3.71
C HIS A 244 4.70 -7.54 -2.39
N MET A 245 4.57 -8.72 -1.77
CA MET A 245 3.87 -8.91 -0.51
C MET A 245 4.68 -9.75 0.45
N GLU A 246 4.75 -9.32 1.71
CA GLU A 246 5.39 -10.08 2.78
C GLU A 246 4.35 -10.47 3.82
N SER A 247 4.27 -11.75 4.15
CA SER A 247 3.23 -12.26 5.05
C SER A 247 3.72 -13.35 5.99
N THR A 248 3.07 -13.43 7.16
CA THR A 248 3.09 -14.61 8.03
C THR A 248 1.76 -15.34 7.93
N ASP A 249 1.18 -15.76 9.06
CA ASP A 249 -0.15 -16.38 9.08
C ASP A 249 -1.26 -15.32 8.94
N ASP A 250 -2.33 -15.65 8.23
CA ASP A 250 -3.56 -14.84 8.07
C ASP A 250 -3.33 -13.41 7.53
N ALA A 251 -2.16 -13.13 6.96
CA ALA A 251 -1.78 -11.78 6.56
C ALA A 251 -2.49 -11.30 5.30
N LEU A 252 -2.91 -12.23 4.47
CA LEU A 252 -3.59 -11.96 3.20
C LEU A 252 -5.03 -12.47 3.28
N THR A 253 -5.97 -11.64 2.91
CA THR A 253 -7.40 -11.97 2.90
C THR A 253 -8.05 -11.45 1.64
N GLY A 254 -9.20 -12.03 1.32
CA GLY A 254 -10.07 -11.48 0.32
C GLY A 254 -9.99 -12.11 -1.04
N THR A 255 -10.54 -11.38 -1.97
CA THR A 255 -10.76 -11.74 -3.36
C THR A 255 -9.85 -10.89 -4.23
N GLY A 256 -9.46 -11.38 -5.40
CA GLY A 256 -8.72 -10.56 -6.34
C GLY A 256 -7.96 -11.34 -7.37
N VAL A 257 -7.38 -10.61 -8.31
CA VAL A 257 -6.44 -11.12 -9.30
C VAL A 257 -5.04 -10.64 -8.94
N TYR A 258 -4.12 -11.57 -8.84
CA TYR A 258 -2.70 -11.33 -8.60
C TYR A 258 -1.96 -11.69 -9.88
N LEU A 259 -1.42 -10.70 -10.57
CA LEU A 259 -0.72 -10.83 -11.85
C LEU A 259 0.75 -10.43 -11.70
N ASP A 260 1.66 -11.33 -12.08
CA ASP A 260 3.11 -11.09 -12.02
C ASP A 260 3.61 -10.69 -10.62
N CYS A 261 2.95 -11.13 -9.56
CA CYS A 261 3.27 -10.76 -8.19
C CYS A 261 4.33 -11.65 -7.57
N THR A 262 5.07 -11.09 -6.60
CA THR A 262 6.03 -11.80 -5.77
C THR A 262 5.54 -11.81 -4.32
N LEU A 263 5.37 -13.01 -3.73
CA LEU A 263 4.87 -13.18 -2.38
C LEU A 263 5.89 -13.93 -1.53
N HIS A 264 6.32 -13.34 -0.43
CA HIS A 264 7.24 -13.93 0.54
C HIS A 264 6.45 -14.44 1.76
N PHE A 265 6.43 -15.74 1.94
CA PHE A 265 5.72 -16.43 3.02
C PHE A 265 6.64 -16.69 4.22
N TYR A 266 6.51 -15.87 5.24
CA TYR A 266 7.23 -16.00 6.51
C TYR A 266 6.50 -16.89 7.53
N GLY A 267 5.34 -17.43 7.16
CA GLY A 267 4.55 -18.38 7.93
C GLY A 267 3.85 -19.38 7.02
N GLN A 268 3.37 -20.48 7.61
CA GLN A 268 2.82 -21.62 6.87
C GLN A 268 1.48 -21.36 6.19
N LYS A 269 0.70 -20.36 6.65
CA LYS A 269 -0.70 -20.13 6.24
C LYS A 269 -0.92 -18.66 5.92
N PRO A 270 -0.31 -18.12 4.83
CA PRO A 270 -0.29 -16.70 4.53
C PRO A 270 -1.68 -16.11 4.27
N PHE A 271 -2.59 -16.88 3.70
CA PHE A 271 -3.96 -16.47 3.48
C PHE A 271 -4.89 -17.03 4.53
N TRP A 272 -5.75 -16.21 5.11
CA TRP A 272 -6.82 -16.71 5.93
C TRP A 272 -7.82 -17.48 5.07
N ARG A 273 -8.46 -16.81 4.11
CA ARG A 273 -9.41 -17.38 3.15
C ARG A 273 -9.53 -16.47 1.93
N SER A 274 -10.03 -17.00 0.83
CA SER A 274 -10.66 -16.18 -0.21
C SER A 274 -12.18 -16.11 0.03
N ASP A 275 -12.82 -15.05 -0.45
CA ASP A 275 -14.27 -14.94 -0.46
C ASP A 275 -14.88 -15.80 -1.59
N MET A 276 -16.21 -15.84 -1.68
CA MET A 276 -16.91 -16.63 -2.71
C MET A 276 -16.54 -16.24 -4.14
N GLY A 277 -16.07 -15.00 -4.37
CA GLY A 277 -15.53 -14.56 -5.65
C GLY A 277 -14.17 -15.19 -6.00
N GLY A 278 -13.50 -15.76 -5.01
CA GLY A 278 -12.21 -16.42 -5.16
C GLY A 278 -11.03 -15.48 -5.33
N ALA A 279 -9.82 -16.07 -5.35
CA ALA A 279 -8.59 -15.40 -5.70
C ALA A 279 -7.88 -16.14 -6.83
N VAL A 280 -7.31 -15.40 -7.77
CA VAL A 280 -6.62 -15.93 -8.95
C VAL A 280 -5.18 -15.41 -8.96
N PHE A 281 -4.23 -16.33 -9.04
CA PHE A 281 -2.81 -16.03 -9.14
C PHE A 281 -2.33 -16.45 -10.54
N LEU A 282 -1.81 -15.47 -11.28
CA LEU A 282 -1.33 -15.63 -12.65
C LEU A 282 0.14 -15.23 -12.71
N ASN A 283 1.00 -16.16 -13.14
CA ASN A 283 2.44 -15.92 -13.30
C ASN A 283 3.15 -15.35 -12.06
N CYS A 284 2.75 -15.81 -10.86
CA CYS A 284 3.30 -15.33 -9.59
C CYS A 284 4.46 -16.21 -9.10
N ASP A 285 5.34 -15.59 -8.30
CA ASP A 285 6.42 -16.25 -7.58
C ASP A 285 6.12 -16.27 -6.08
N PHE A 286 6.15 -17.45 -5.46
CA PHE A 286 5.95 -17.67 -4.04
C PHE A 286 7.25 -18.14 -3.38
N TYR A 287 7.80 -17.35 -2.48
CA TYR A 287 9.02 -17.66 -1.74
C TYR A 287 8.69 -18.16 -0.34
N VAL A 288 9.05 -19.41 -0.05
CA VAL A 288 8.90 -19.99 1.29
C VAL A 288 10.08 -19.52 2.14
N CYS A 289 9.82 -18.64 3.11
CA CYS A 289 10.82 -17.95 3.91
C CYS A 289 10.85 -18.41 5.38
N HIS A 290 10.10 -19.46 5.75
CA HIS A 290 10.09 -20.08 7.07
C HIS A 290 10.82 -21.43 7.08
N GLU A 291 11.06 -21.99 8.26
CA GLU A 291 11.85 -23.22 8.46
C GLU A 291 11.00 -24.51 8.48
N GLU A 292 9.67 -24.39 8.48
CA GLU A 292 8.75 -25.53 8.55
C GLU A 292 8.76 -26.35 7.25
N ASP A 293 8.44 -27.63 7.34
CA ASP A 293 8.41 -28.60 6.23
C ASP A 293 7.12 -28.54 5.40
N ARG A 294 6.15 -27.70 5.81
CA ARG A 294 4.84 -27.56 5.17
C ARG A 294 4.52 -26.10 4.88
N GLN A 295 4.01 -25.88 3.68
CA GLN A 295 3.46 -24.60 3.24
C GLN A 295 2.03 -24.82 2.79
N TYR A 296 1.07 -24.27 3.49
CA TYR A 296 -0.31 -24.19 3.00
C TYR A 296 -0.53 -22.85 2.32
N PHE A 297 -1.46 -22.81 1.37
CA PHE A 297 -1.82 -21.55 0.74
C PHE A 297 -2.79 -20.77 1.66
N CYS A 298 -3.85 -21.42 2.08
CA CYS A 298 -4.85 -20.85 2.99
C CYS A 298 -4.90 -21.59 4.33
N LYS A 299 -5.32 -20.88 5.39
CA LYS A 299 -5.71 -21.48 6.65
C LYS A 299 -7.08 -22.14 6.55
N SER A 300 -8.05 -21.44 5.95
CA SER A 300 -9.42 -21.86 5.79
C SER A 300 -9.79 -21.91 4.30
N VAL A 301 -11.05 -21.79 3.97
CA VAL A 301 -11.63 -22.09 2.68
C VAL A 301 -11.79 -20.89 1.75
N GLY A 302 -12.03 -21.20 0.49
CA GLY A 302 -12.42 -20.29 -0.58
C GLY A 302 -11.95 -20.80 -1.93
N PRO A 303 -12.59 -20.38 -3.04
CA PRO A 303 -12.11 -20.71 -4.37
C PRO A 303 -10.74 -20.09 -4.63
N LEU A 304 -9.82 -20.90 -5.16
CA LEU A 304 -8.46 -20.49 -5.52
C LEU A 304 -8.09 -21.01 -6.90
N SER A 305 -7.43 -20.20 -7.70
CA SER A 305 -6.83 -20.62 -8.97
C SER A 305 -5.37 -20.16 -9.02
N ILE A 306 -4.45 -21.09 -9.29
CA ILE A 306 -3.01 -20.84 -9.37
C ILE A 306 -2.54 -21.32 -10.75
N VAL A 307 -2.12 -20.40 -11.60
CA VAL A 307 -1.78 -20.64 -13.00
C VAL A 307 -0.41 -20.07 -13.34
N ASP A 308 0.44 -20.88 -13.96
CA ASP A 308 1.81 -20.51 -14.37
C ASP A 308 2.67 -19.97 -13.21
N CYS A 309 2.44 -20.43 -11.98
CA CYS A 309 3.10 -19.94 -10.79
C CYS A 309 4.26 -20.83 -10.35
N ARG A 310 5.17 -20.23 -9.57
CA ARG A 310 6.41 -20.88 -9.12
C ARG A 310 6.56 -20.76 -7.62
N TYR A 311 6.79 -21.89 -6.95
CA TYR A 311 7.26 -21.94 -5.57
C TYR A 311 8.78 -22.04 -5.54
N HIS A 312 9.37 -21.26 -4.68
CA HIS A 312 10.79 -21.25 -4.37
C HIS A 312 11.01 -21.59 -2.90
N SER A 313 11.74 -22.67 -2.63
CA SER A 313 12.07 -23.07 -1.27
C SER A 313 13.51 -23.54 -1.18
N LYS A 314 14.23 -23.11 -0.14
CA LYS A 314 15.61 -23.56 0.12
C LYS A 314 15.68 -24.99 0.66
N LYS A 315 14.57 -25.49 1.21
CA LYS A 315 14.44 -26.82 1.80
C LYS A 315 13.32 -27.59 1.10
N PRO A 316 13.31 -28.93 1.18
CA PRO A 316 12.14 -29.69 0.80
C PRO A 316 10.91 -29.21 1.58
N VAL A 317 9.83 -28.93 0.87
CA VAL A 317 8.58 -28.47 1.46
C VAL A 317 7.41 -29.18 0.80
N TYR A 318 6.43 -29.58 1.61
CA TYR A 318 5.13 -29.99 1.10
C TYR A 318 4.25 -28.74 0.89
N ALA A 319 3.82 -28.47 -0.32
CA ALA A 319 2.87 -27.40 -0.58
C ALA A 319 1.45 -27.97 -0.71
N GLY A 320 0.56 -27.47 0.15
CA GLY A 320 -0.85 -27.85 0.23
C GLY A 320 -1.77 -26.65 0.06
N TRP A 321 -3.06 -26.92 -0.22
CA TRP A 321 -4.04 -25.86 -0.44
C TRP A 321 -4.49 -25.17 0.84
N THR A 322 -4.85 -25.96 1.85
CA THR A 322 -5.41 -25.43 3.10
C THR A 322 -4.99 -26.29 4.28
N HIS A 323 -4.84 -25.65 5.42
CA HIS A 323 -4.63 -26.33 6.69
C HIS A 323 -5.94 -26.98 7.19
N ASP A 324 -7.05 -26.26 7.08
CA ASP A 324 -8.37 -26.69 7.56
C ASP A 324 -9.31 -26.89 6.36
N PRO A 325 -9.32 -28.08 5.72
CA PRO A 325 -10.14 -28.35 4.53
C PRO A 325 -11.63 -28.41 4.87
N THR A 326 -12.46 -28.02 3.91
CA THR A 326 -13.91 -28.15 3.94
C THR A 326 -14.44 -28.78 2.65
N ASP A 327 -15.65 -29.34 2.69
CA ASP A 327 -16.26 -30.06 1.58
C ASP A 327 -16.54 -29.20 0.33
N TRP A 328 -16.60 -27.90 0.48
CA TRP A 328 -16.90 -26.96 -0.61
C TRP A 328 -15.67 -26.19 -1.15
N LEU A 329 -14.48 -26.60 -0.74
CA LEU A 329 -13.23 -26.04 -1.26
C LEU A 329 -13.13 -26.25 -2.79
N ARG A 330 -12.79 -25.17 -3.52
CA ARG A 330 -12.58 -25.18 -4.97
C ARG A 330 -11.21 -24.63 -5.29
N CYS A 331 -10.26 -25.55 -5.55
CA CYS A 331 -8.87 -25.20 -5.83
C CYS A 331 -8.48 -25.72 -7.20
N TYR A 332 -7.95 -24.87 -8.04
CA TYR A 332 -7.54 -25.15 -9.40
C TYR A 332 -6.08 -24.77 -9.61
N GLN A 333 -5.34 -25.60 -10.34
CA GLN A 333 -3.98 -25.28 -10.72
C GLN A 333 -3.68 -25.69 -12.17
N TYR A 334 -2.78 -24.93 -12.78
CA TYR A 334 -2.20 -25.24 -14.08
C TYR A 334 -0.74 -24.80 -14.12
N ASN A 335 0.16 -25.65 -14.64
CA ASN A 335 1.58 -25.36 -14.83
C ASN A 335 2.27 -24.76 -13.61
N VAL A 336 2.03 -25.35 -12.42
CA VAL A 336 2.70 -24.94 -11.18
C VAL A 336 4.03 -25.67 -11.06
N LYS A 337 5.06 -24.97 -10.57
CA LYS A 337 6.40 -25.51 -10.36
C LYS A 337 6.85 -25.28 -8.91
N LEU A 338 7.64 -26.22 -8.39
CA LEU A 338 8.41 -26.08 -7.16
C LEU A 338 9.89 -26.24 -7.50
N ASN A 339 10.68 -25.20 -7.24
CA ASN A 339 12.12 -25.17 -7.59
C ASN A 339 12.39 -25.60 -9.05
N GLY A 340 11.56 -25.12 -9.99
CA GLY A 340 11.69 -25.39 -11.41
C GLY A 340 11.11 -26.72 -11.88
N GLN A 341 10.72 -27.63 -10.98
CA GLN A 341 10.11 -28.91 -11.33
C GLN A 341 8.58 -28.84 -11.30
N PRO A 342 7.86 -29.53 -12.21
CA PRO A 342 6.40 -29.61 -12.15
C PRO A 342 5.94 -30.08 -10.78
N TYR A 343 4.91 -29.43 -10.23
CA TYR A 343 4.43 -29.72 -8.89
C TYR A 343 2.90 -29.71 -8.81
N VAL A 344 2.33 -30.65 -8.07
CA VAL A 344 0.89 -30.71 -7.80
C VAL A 344 0.65 -30.32 -6.33
N ILE A 345 0.05 -29.17 -6.13
CA ILE A 345 -0.29 -28.66 -4.78
C ILE A 345 -1.32 -29.61 -4.15
N GLY A 346 -1.05 -30.12 -2.95
CA GLY A 346 -1.97 -31.00 -2.24
C GLY A 346 -2.33 -32.28 -3.00
N ALA A 347 -1.38 -32.90 -3.70
CA ALA A 347 -1.60 -34.08 -4.54
C ALA A 347 -2.29 -35.26 -3.82
N ASP A 348 -2.18 -35.33 -2.50
CA ASP A 348 -2.76 -36.34 -1.64
C ASP A 348 -4.21 -36.05 -1.22
N LYS A 349 -4.83 -34.97 -1.70
CA LYS A 349 -6.15 -34.51 -1.27
C LYS A 349 -7.22 -34.66 -2.36
N PRO A 350 -8.44 -35.11 -2.01
CA PRO A 350 -9.49 -35.41 -2.97
C PRO A 350 -10.14 -34.17 -3.61
N TYR A 351 -9.95 -32.99 -3.04
CA TYR A 351 -10.51 -31.72 -3.53
C TYR A 351 -9.58 -30.97 -4.50
N ASN A 352 -8.48 -31.59 -4.90
CA ASN A 352 -7.53 -31.01 -5.84
C ASN A 352 -8.02 -31.14 -7.27
N CYS A 353 -8.24 -30.02 -7.95
CA CYS A 353 -8.61 -29.98 -9.37
C CYS A 353 -7.44 -29.51 -10.23
N LEU A 354 -7.09 -30.31 -11.21
CA LEU A 354 -6.06 -29.96 -12.19
C LEU A 354 -6.69 -29.39 -13.46
N LEU A 355 -6.20 -28.25 -13.92
CA LEU A 355 -6.49 -27.72 -15.24
C LEU A 355 -5.45 -28.26 -16.22
N TYR A 356 -5.80 -29.29 -17.00
CA TYR A 356 -4.88 -29.91 -17.96
C TYR A 356 -4.76 -29.15 -19.28
N THR A 357 -5.80 -28.39 -19.60
CA THR A 357 -5.83 -27.53 -20.78
C THR A 357 -6.47 -26.22 -20.46
N SER A 358 -6.19 -25.18 -21.24
CA SER A 358 -6.99 -23.97 -21.21
C SER A 358 -8.46 -24.36 -21.40
N PRO A 359 -9.37 -24.00 -20.49
CA PRO A 359 -10.78 -24.39 -20.63
C PRO A 359 -11.30 -23.89 -21.97
N SER A 360 -11.81 -24.82 -22.78
CA SER A 360 -12.45 -24.41 -24.02
C SER A 360 -13.72 -23.63 -23.69
N PRO A 361 -14.18 -22.71 -24.55
CA PRO A 361 -15.46 -22.02 -24.33
C PRO A 361 -16.66 -22.97 -24.13
N ARG A 362 -16.53 -24.23 -24.50
CA ARG A 362 -17.54 -25.29 -24.27
C ARG A 362 -17.52 -25.81 -22.83
N ASP A 363 -16.36 -25.83 -22.18
CA ASP A 363 -16.21 -26.35 -20.82
C ASP A 363 -16.70 -25.35 -19.78
N MET A 364 -16.78 -24.06 -20.12
CA MET A 364 -17.31 -22.99 -19.26
C MET A 364 -18.85 -22.91 -19.23
N ARG A 365 -19.57 -23.79 -19.97
CA ARG A 365 -21.03 -23.79 -20.06
C ARG A 365 -21.70 -24.91 -19.26
N ARG A 366 -20.98 -25.53 -18.33
CA ARG A 366 -21.55 -26.55 -17.44
C ARG A 366 -21.61 -26.08 -16.00
#